data_5f19ddbb177466a01af6f8a2cda260ac
#
_entry.id   5f19ddbb177466a01af6f8a2cda260ac
#
_cell.length_a   1.000
_cell.length_b   1.000
_cell.length_c   1.000
_cell.angle_alpha   90.00
_cell.angle_beta   90.00
_cell.angle_gamma   90.00
#
_symmetry.space_group_name_H-M   'P 1'
#
loop_
_entity.id
_entity.type
_entity.pdbx_description
1 polymer ?
#
loop_
_entity_poly.entity_id
_entity_poly.type
_entity_poly.pdbx_seq_one_letter_code
_entity_poly.pdbx_strand_id
1 'polypeptide(L)'
;SIVQKKYDEDEAFERRSICGYCDFMEKQIVYCDMATYRGNEHETTTYCERLQKQTVRHEIVHAFLYESGLNSNSVEIQGSWADNEEMVDWFAIQGPKVYQAWKESGAI
;
A
#
# COMPACT_ATOMS: atom_id res chain seq x y z
N SER A 1 2.88 11.70 6.23
CA SER A 1 1.73 12.21 5.47
C SER A 1 1.35 11.28 4.34
N ILE A 2 0.12 11.41 3.87
CA ILE A 2 -0.40 10.60 2.76
C ILE A 2 -0.80 11.57 1.65
N VAL A 3 -0.23 11.36 0.45
CA VAL A 3 -0.40 12.28 -0.68
C VAL A 3 -0.95 11.53 -1.88
N GLN A 4 -1.99 12.09 -2.48
CA GLN A 4 -2.54 11.59 -3.73
C GLN A 4 -1.93 12.36 -4.90
N LYS A 5 -1.53 11.65 -5.94
CA LYS A 5 -1.05 12.25 -7.18
C LYS A 5 -1.72 11.59 -8.38
N LYS A 6 -1.90 12.36 -9.45
CA LYS A 6 -2.34 11.80 -10.71
C LYS A 6 -1.20 11.02 -11.36
N TYR A 7 -1.55 10.10 -12.24
CA TYR A 7 -0.57 9.24 -12.89
C TYR A 7 0.58 10.03 -13.54
N ASP A 8 0.25 11.14 -14.20
CA ASP A 8 1.25 11.95 -14.91
C ASP A 8 2.06 12.87 -13.99
N GLU A 9 1.67 13.00 -12.73
CA GLU A 9 2.34 13.88 -11.79
C GLU A 9 3.55 13.24 -11.12
N ASP A 10 3.72 11.92 -11.27
CA ASP A 10 4.83 11.21 -10.66
C ASP A 10 5.28 10.07 -11.58
N GLU A 11 6.45 10.21 -12.16
CA GLU A 11 6.99 9.24 -13.12
C GLU A 11 7.22 7.86 -12.52
N ALA A 12 7.28 7.75 -11.19
CA ALA A 12 7.49 6.46 -10.53
C ALA A 12 6.38 5.47 -10.86
N PHE A 13 5.14 5.95 -11.05
CA PHE A 13 4.01 5.10 -11.36
C PHE A 13 4.23 4.34 -12.68
N GLU A 14 4.71 5.02 -13.70
CA GLU A 14 5.00 4.39 -14.99
C GLU A 14 6.30 3.60 -14.93
N ARG A 15 7.37 4.24 -14.47
CA ARG A 15 8.71 3.64 -14.47
C ARG A 15 8.78 2.34 -13.68
N ARG A 16 8.11 2.30 -12.53
CA ARG A 16 8.15 1.15 -11.62
C ARG A 16 6.91 0.26 -11.72
N SER A 17 5.93 0.64 -12.55
CA SER A 17 4.65 -0.07 -12.68
C SER A 17 3.97 -0.26 -11.32
N ILE A 18 3.87 0.81 -10.55
CA ILE A 18 3.29 0.78 -9.20
C ILE A 18 2.14 1.75 -9.09
N CYS A 19 1.28 1.51 -8.10
CA CYS A 19 0.14 2.36 -7.80
C CYS A 19 0.38 3.27 -6.59
N GLY A 20 1.44 3.02 -5.85
CA GLY A 20 1.80 3.78 -4.67
C GLY A 20 3.15 3.34 -4.14
N TYR A 21 3.67 4.11 -3.21
CA TYR A 21 4.94 3.78 -2.57
C TYR A 21 5.10 4.54 -1.25
N CYS A 22 6.01 4.03 -0.41
CA CYS A 22 6.44 4.73 0.79
C CYS A 22 7.77 5.41 0.50
N ASP A 23 7.85 6.69 0.82
CA ASP A 23 9.11 7.42 0.86
C ASP A 23 9.53 7.50 2.32
N PHE A 24 10.43 6.60 2.72
CA PHE A 24 10.84 6.49 4.12
C PHE A 24 11.71 7.66 4.58
N MET A 25 12.40 8.30 3.66
CA MET A 25 13.23 9.47 3.97
C MET A 25 12.36 10.68 4.28
N GLU A 26 11.33 10.90 3.49
CA GLU A 26 10.39 12.00 3.67
C GLU A 26 9.22 11.65 4.59
N LYS A 27 9.12 10.39 5.01
CA LYS A 27 8.03 9.85 5.83
C LYS A 27 6.68 10.15 5.20
N GLN A 28 6.57 9.76 3.95
CA GLN A 28 5.41 10.06 3.13
C GLN A 28 4.93 8.81 2.41
N ILE A 29 3.62 8.65 2.34
CA ILE A 29 3.00 7.64 1.48
C ILE A 29 2.44 8.39 0.28
N VAL A 30 2.79 7.94 -0.92
CA VAL A 30 2.29 8.50 -2.17
C VAL A 30 1.46 7.42 -2.86
N TYR A 31 0.26 7.77 -3.29
CA TYR A 31 -0.57 6.85 -4.06
C TYR A 31 -1.19 7.54 -5.26
N CYS A 32 -1.49 6.76 -6.28
CA CYS A 32 -2.03 7.27 -7.52
C CYS A 32 -3.55 7.42 -7.44
N ASP A 33 -4.05 8.52 -7.99
CA ASP A 33 -5.47 8.63 -8.30
C ASP A 33 -5.76 7.59 -9.40
N MET A 34 -6.39 6.48 -9.03
CA MET A 34 -6.53 5.32 -9.91
C MET A 34 -7.43 5.58 -11.10
N ALA A 35 -8.26 6.61 -11.05
CA ALA A 35 -9.03 7.02 -12.23
C ALA A 35 -8.14 7.55 -13.34
N THR A 36 -6.96 8.05 -12.99
CA THR A 36 -5.98 8.58 -13.95
C THR A 36 -4.94 7.54 -14.35
N TYR A 37 -4.93 6.38 -13.69
CA TYR A 37 -3.91 5.35 -13.94
C TYR A 37 -4.06 4.77 -15.34
N ARG A 38 -2.92 4.60 -16.01
CA ARG A 38 -2.88 4.09 -17.37
C ARG A 38 -3.56 2.71 -17.45
N GLY A 39 -4.49 2.57 -18.36
CA GLY A 39 -5.25 1.34 -18.53
C GLY A 39 -6.59 1.33 -17.81
N ASN A 40 -6.87 2.32 -16.97
CA ASN A 40 -8.11 2.39 -16.21
C ASN A 40 -9.17 3.31 -16.83
N GLU A 41 -8.98 3.72 -18.08
CA GLU A 41 -9.85 4.71 -18.74
C GLU A 41 -11.31 4.26 -18.82
N HIS A 42 -11.54 2.96 -18.84
CA HIS A 42 -12.88 2.38 -18.97
C HIS A 42 -13.39 1.74 -17.67
N GLU A 43 -12.61 1.90 -16.57
CA GLU A 43 -13.00 1.31 -15.31
C GLU A 43 -13.99 2.20 -14.55
N THR A 44 -14.82 1.58 -13.71
CA THR A 44 -15.81 2.31 -12.92
C THR A 44 -15.16 3.09 -11.80
N THR A 45 -15.85 4.13 -11.33
CA THR A 45 -15.43 4.89 -10.16
C THR A 45 -15.27 3.99 -8.94
N THR A 46 -16.21 3.06 -8.75
CA THR A 46 -16.16 2.09 -7.64
C THR A 46 -14.91 1.24 -7.68
N TYR A 47 -14.56 0.74 -8.87
CA TYR A 47 -13.35 -0.06 -9.06
C TYR A 47 -12.10 0.74 -8.69
N CYS A 48 -11.99 1.96 -9.21
CA CYS A 48 -10.84 2.83 -8.95
C CYS A 48 -10.70 3.18 -7.47
N GLU A 49 -11.81 3.50 -6.80
CA GLU A 49 -11.80 3.80 -5.37
C GLU A 49 -11.38 2.59 -4.53
N ARG A 50 -11.83 1.41 -4.92
CA ARG A 50 -11.47 0.16 -4.23
C ARG A 50 -9.96 -0.11 -4.33
N LEU A 51 -9.41 0.02 -5.54
CA LEU A 51 -7.97 -0.14 -5.76
C LEU A 51 -7.18 0.89 -4.97
N GLN A 52 -7.65 2.12 -4.95
CA GLN A 52 -6.99 3.22 -4.26
C GLN A 52 -6.91 2.95 -2.76
N LYS A 53 -8.01 2.54 -2.16
CA LYS A 53 -8.06 2.22 -0.74
C LYS A 53 -7.17 1.03 -0.40
N GLN A 54 -7.16 0.01 -1.25
CA GLN A 54 -6.29 -1.15 -1.06
C GLN A 54 -4.82 -0.74 -1.13
N THR A 55 -4.46 0.11 -2.09
CA THR A 55 -3.10 0.62 -2.25
C THR A 55 -2.66 1.39 -1.00
N VAL A 56 -3.51 2.27 -0.49
CA VAL A 56 -3.19 3.02 0.72
C VAL A 56 -2.98 2.08 1.91
N ARG A 57 -3.83 1.06 2.08
CA ARG A 57 -3.66 0.08 3.16
C ARG A 57 -2.34 -0.67 3.01
N HIS A 58 -1.98 -1.06 1.78
CA HIS A 58 -0.72 -1.74 1.49
C HIS A 58 0.47 -0.89 1.92
N GLU A 59 0.50 0.38 1.53
CA GLU A 59 1.61 1.27 1.88
C GLU A 59 1.64 1.58 3.37
N ILE A 60 0.49 1.67 4.03
CA ILE A 60 0.44 1.86 5.48
C ILE A 60 1.08 0.67 6.20
N VAL A 61 0.82 -0.55 5.74
CA VAL A 61 1.45 -1.75 6.33
C VAL A 61 2.96 -1.66 6.20
N HIS A 62 3.48 -1.29 5.01
CA HIS A 62 4.92 -1.08 4.82
C HIS A 62 5.46 -0.03 5.79
N ALA A 63 4.75 1.08 5.97
CA ALA A 63 5.19 2.16 6.86
C ALA A 63 5.29 1.68 8.30
N PHE A 64 4.31 0.93 8.80
CA PHE A 64 4.34 0.37 10.14
C PHE A 64 5.47 -0.63 10.32
N LEU A 65 5.67 -1.50 9.33
CA LEU A 65 6.75 -2.49 9.39
C LEU A 65 8.12 -1.81 9.38
N TYR A 66 8.26 -0.76 8.58
CA TYR A 66 9.50 0.00 8.55
C TYR A 66 9.78 0.68 9.89
N GLU A 67 8.78 1.34 10.46
CA GLU A 67 8.92 2.05 11.74
C GLU A 67 9.23 1.08 12.88
N SER A 68 8.79 -0.16 12.80
CA SER A 68 9.10 -1.19 13.80
C SER A 68 10.47 -1.82 13.59
N GLY A 69 11.16 -1.50 12.50
CA GLY A 69 12.49 -2.03 12.19
C GLY A 69 12.48 -3.41 11.58
N LEU A 70 11.32 -4.00 11.31
CA LEU A 70 11.24 -5.38 10.79
C LEU A 70 11.73 -5.51 9.36
N ASN A 71 11.76 -4.44 8.60
CA ASN A 71 12.29 -4.47 7.23
C ASN A 71 13.80 -4.32 7.17
N SER A 72 14.46 -4.11 8.32
CA SER A 72 15.91 -4.01 8.44
C SER A 72 16.45 -5.24 9.13
N ASN A 73 17.25 -6.04 8.45
CA ASN A 73 17.80 -7.27 8.99
C ASN A 73 19.24 -7.41 8.52
N SER A 74 20.18 -7.32 9.45
CA SER A 74 21.62 -7.31 9.15
C SER A 74 22.17 -8.64 8.68
N VAL A 75 21.45 -9.74 8.87
CA VAL A 75 21.87 -11.07 8.42
C VAL A 75 21.09 -11.57 7.23
N GLU A 76 20.27 -10.73 6.65
CA GLU A 76 19.35 -11.08 5.59
C GLU A 76 20.02 -11.21 4.24
N ILE A 77 19.79 -12.31 3.54
CA ILE A 77 20.31 -12.56 2.19
C ILE A 77 19.19 -12.59 1.14
N GLN A 78 17.93 -12.66 1.53
CA GLN A 78 16.81 -12.74 0.60
C GLN A 78 15.78 -11.65 0.80
N GLY A 79 16.08 -10.68 1.63
CA GLY A 79 15.13 -9.66 2.04
C GLY A 79 14.40 -10.03 3.33
N SER A 80 14.05 -9.06 4.15
CA SER A 80 13.38 -9.32 5.42
C SER A 80 11.93 -9.74 5.17
N TRP A 81 11.34 -10.44 6.14
CA TRP A 81 9.93 -10.81 6.10
C TRP A 81 9.01 -9.60 5.88
N ALA A 82 9.35 -8.47 6.49
CA ALA A 82 8.55 -7.25 6.39
C ALA A 82 8.53 -6.66 4.97
N ASP A 83 9.47 -7.04 4.11
CA ASP A 83 9.53 -6.61 2.72
C ASP A 83 8.80 -7.56 1.78
N ASN A 84 8.19 -8.62 2.31
CA ASN A 84 7.46 -9.59 1.51
C ASN A 84 6.15 -8.99 0.99
N GLU A 85 6.08 -8.72 -0.29
CA GLU A 85 4.93 -8.09 -0.92
C GLU A 85 3.66 -8.93 -0.81
N GLU A 86 3.77 -10.24 -0.87
CA GLU A 86 2.63 -11.14 -0.74
C GLU A 86 2.00 -11.03 0.65
N MET A 87 2.83 -10.99 1.69
CA MET A 87 2.37 -10.84 3.06
C MET A 87 1.71 -9.48 3.26
N VAL A 88 2.32 -8.41 2.75
CA VAL A 88 1.79 -7.05 2.86
C VAL A 88 0.46 -6.95 2.11
N ASP A 89 0.36 -7.52 0.93
CA ASP A 89 -0.89 -7.58 0.17
C ASP A 89 -1.97 -8.32 0.94
N TRP A 90 -1.62 -9.43 1.59
CA TRP A 90 -2.58 -10.18 2.38
C TRP A 90 -3.21 -9.30 3.46
N PHE A 91 -2.38 -8.56 4.20
CA PHE A 91 -2.88 -7.63 5.22
C PHE A 91 -3.72 -6.49 4.62
N ALA A 92 -3.31 -5.96 3.49
CA ALA A 92 -4.04 -4.88 2.82
C ALA A 92 -5.44 -5.34 2.39
N ILE A 93 -5.56 -6.58 1.95
CA ILE A 93 -6.82 -7.15 1.46
C ILE A 93 -7.67 -7.66 2.62
N GLN A 94 -7.07 -8.42 3.53
CA GLN A 94 -7.81 -9.10 4.60
C GLN A 94 -7.95 -8.27 5.87
N GLY A 95 -7.12 -7.24 6.05
CA GLY A 95 -7.13 -6.41 7.25
C GLY A 95 -8.51 -5.92 7.67
N PRO A 96 -9.30 -5.33 6.77
CA PRO A 96 -10.64 -4.88 7.12
C PRO A 96 -11.54 -6.01 7.65
N LYS A 97 -11.40 -7.22 7.09
CA LYS A 97 -12.18 -8.39 7.52
C LYS A 97 -11.72 -8.88 8.89
N VAL A 98 -10.40 -8.91 9.12
CA VAL A 98 -9.81 -9.28 10.40
C VAL A 98 -10.27 -8.30 11.48
N TYR A 99 -10.20 -7.01 11.21
CA TYR A 99 -10.64 -5.97 12.13
C TYR A 99 -12.11 -6.13 12.48
N GLN A 100 -12.95 -6.36 11.47
CA GLN A 100 -14.38 -6.53 11.67
C GLN A 100 -14.67 -7.77 12.53
N ALA A 101 -13.97 -8.87 12.28
CA ALA A 101 -14.12 -10.09 13.08
C ALA A 101 -13.73 -9.85 14.53
N TRP A 102 -12.63 -9.14 14.77
CA TRP A 102 -12.23 -8.78 16.13
C TRP A 102 -13.29 -7.94 16.83
N LYS A 103 -13.82 -6.95 16.12
CA LYS A 103 -14.84 -6.06 16.65
C LYS A 103 -16.12 -6.82 17.00
N GLU A 104 -16.60 -7.67 16.11
CA GLU A 104 -17.81 -8.46 16.31
C GLU A 104 -17.68 -9.46 17.45
N SER A 105 -16.48 -10.00 17.66
CA SER A 105 -16.23 -10.96 18.74
C SER A 105 -16.01 -10.31 20.10
N GLY A 106 -15.93 -8.98 20.14
CA GLY A 106 -15.64 -8.27 21.38
C GLY A 106 -14.16 -8.26 21.75
N ALA A 107 -13.27 -8.61 20.83
CA ALA A 107 -11.84 -8.64 21.08
C ALA A 107 -11.19 -7.25 21.05
N ILE A 108 -11.91 -6.29 20.51
CA ILE A 108 -11.51 -4.87 20.57
C ILE A 108 -12.75 -3.99 20.70
#